data_90bb80bb7ed23356b57bca4749a32bb3
#
_entry.id   90bb80bb7ed23356b57bca4749a32bb3
#
_cell.length_a   1.000
_cell.length_b   1.000
_cell.length_c   1.000
_cell.angle_alpha   90.00
_cell.angle_beta   90.00
_cell.angle_gamma   90.00
#
_symmetry.space_group_name_H-M   'P 1'
#
loop_
_entity.id
_entity.type
_entity.pdbx_description
1 polymer ?
#
loop_
_entity_poly.entity_id
_entity_poly.type
_entity_poly.pdbx_seq_one_letter_code
_entity_poly.pdbx_strand_id
1 'polypeptide(L)'
;MTDLALRCTGAEVTYTIRSHRPLIRDLLRGHRPAAQKIHALRGVTFDVHVGESVGVVGPNGSGKTTMLQATTGLLPVSAGEIRVRSVPAFLGVQAVLRNQLTGRRNIEIGLLAQGLDRAALDDLLPSVAEFTGLGDAIDMRMETYSSGMRARLHFAVATATSPEILLIDEALAVGDRAFREKSAQRLDEHRANAGTVLLVSHN
;
A
#
# COMPACT_ATOMS: atom_id res chain seq x y z
N MET A 1 20.33 3.01 23.13
CA MET A 1 20.15 2.28 21.85
C MET A 1 19.04 2.98 21.12
N THR A 2 19.34 3.63 20.01
CA THR A 2 18.35 4.35 19.19
C THR A 2 17.32 3.34 18.70
N ASP A 3 16.06 3.59 18.99
CA ASP A 3 14.95 2.68 18.71
C ASP A 3 14.58 2.83 17.25
N LEU A 4 15.03 1.90 16.40
CA LEU A 4 14.78 1.91 14.95
C LEU A 4 13.40 1.34 14.66
N ALA A 5 12.60 2.08 13.91
CA ALA A 5 11.34 1.62 13.34
C ALA A 5 11.56 0.86 12.03
N LEU A 6 12.49 1.34 11.19
CA LEU A 6 12.82 0.75 9.91
C LEU A 6 14.32 0.90 9.61
N ARG A 7 14.92 -0.15 9.07
CA ARG A 7 16.27 -0.14 8.51
C ARG A 7 16.26 -0.71 7.11
N CYS A 8 16.76 0.04 6.17
CA CYS A 8 16.99 -0.38 4.80
C CYS A 8 18.49 -0.39 4.52
N THR A 9 19.04 -1.53 4.10
CA THR A 9 20.48 -1.68 3.86
C THR A 9 20.72 -2.25 2.47
N GLY A 10 21.24 -1.43 1.56
CA GLY A 10 21.61 -1.82 0.22
C GLY A 10 20.45 -2.44 -0.58
N ALA A 11 19.20 -2.01 -0.33
CA ALA A 11 18.03 -2.63 -0.94
C ALA A 11 17.98 -2.39 -2.44
N GLU A 12 17.87 -3.47 -3.20
CA GLU A 12 17.71 -3.45 -4.65
C GLU A 12 16.40 -4.13 -5.04
N VAL A 13 15.74 -3.58 -6.06
CA VAL A 13 14.58 -4.21 -6.69
C VAL A 13 14.78 -4.20 -8.20
N THR A 14 14.74 -5.38 -8.80
CA THR A 14 14.90 -5.57 -10.24
C THR A 14 13.68 -6.28 -10.81
N TYR A 15 12.99 -5.62 -11.73
CA TYR A 15 11.93 -6.25 -12.53
C TYR A 15 12.52 -6.91 -13.77
N THR A 16 12.08 -8.13 -14.06
CA THR A 16 12.40 -8.82 -15.31
C THR A 16 11.20 -8.78 -16.22
N ILE A 17 11.26 -7.94 -17.24
CA ILE A 17 10.21 -7.84 -18.26
C ILE A 17 10.60 -8.76 -19.42
N ARG A 18 9.77 -9.77 -19.69
CA ARG A 18 9.87 -10.56 -20.92
C ARG A 18 9.01 -9.89 -21.98
N SER A 19 9.64 -9.28 -22.96
CA SER A 19 8.96 -8.72 -24.13
C SER A 19 8.34 -9.86 -24.94
N HIS A 20 7.03 -9.83 -25.08
CA HIS A 20 6.16 -10.71 -25.88
C HIS A 20 6.18 -12.22 -25.59
N ARG A 21 4.99 -12.83 -25.64
CA ARG A 21 4.87 -14.27 -25.87
C ARG A 21 5.57 -14.58 -27.19
N PRO A 22 6.59 -15.43 -27.22
CA PRO A 22 7.26 -15.79 -28.46
C PRO A 22 6.21 -16.36 -29.41
N LEU A 23 6.14 -15.84 -30.62
CA LEU A 23 5.38 -16.47 -31.70
C LEU A 23 5.98 -17.86 -31.92
N ILE A 24 5.16 -18.85 -32.24
CA ILE A 24 5.60 -20.23 -32.53
C ILE A 24 6.80 -20.24 -33.52
N ARG A 25 6.82 -19.27 -34.44
CA ARG A 25 7.91 -19.06 -35.41
C ARG A 25 9.23 -18.65 -34.78
N ASP A 26 9.22 -17.92 -33.65
CA ASP A 26 10.44 -17.48 -32.94
C ASP A 26 11.03 -18.66 -32.13
N LEU A 27 10.15 -19.49 -31.57
CA LEU A 27 10.55 -20.75 -30.89
C LEU A 27 11.22 -21.74 -31.86
N LEU A 28 10.72 -21.86 -33.07
CA LEU A 28 11.29 -22.73 -34.11
C LEU A 28 12.65 -22.22 -34.60
N ARG A 29 12.94 -20.92 -34.47
CA ARG A 29 14.21 -20.29 -34.84
C ARG A 29 15.21 -20.19 -33.69
N GLY A 30 14.89 -20.72 -32.50
CA GLY A 30 15.77 -20.66 -31.33
C GLY A 30 15.95 -19.27 -30.74
N HIS A 31 15.14 -18.28 -31.19
CA HIS A 31 15.18 -16.93 -30.64
C HIS A 31 14.40 -16.89 -29.31
N ARG A 32 15.14 -16.88 -28.21
CA ARG A 32 14.55 -16.55 -26.89
C ARG A 32 14.48 -15.03 -26.77
N PRO A 33 13.29 -14.43 -26.54
CA PRO A 33 13.19 -12.99 -26.31
C PRO A 33 14.09 -12.61 -25.15
N ALA A 34 14.94 -11.61 -25.35
CA ALA A 34 15.82 -11.11 -24.32
C ALA A 34 14.97 -10.57 -23.16
N ALA A 35 15.24 -11.05 -21.95
CA ALA A 35 14.62 -10.52 -20.74
C ALA A 35 15.29 -9.16 -20.42
N GLN A 36 14.51 -8.09 -20.45
CA GLN A 36 14.98 -6.77 -20.05
C GLN A 36 14.88 -6.65 -18.53
N LYS A 37 15.99 -6.34 -17.87
CA LYS A 37 16.04 -6.04 -16.44
C LYS A 37 15.89 -4.54 -16.22
N ILE A 38 14.93 -4.16 -15.40
CA ILE A 38 14.71 -2.78 -14.95
C ILE A 38 15.05 -2.71 -13.47
N HIS A 39 16.09 -1.97 -13.13
CA HIS A 39 16.49 -1.73 -11.75
C HIS A 39 15.66 -0.57 -11.19
N ALA A 40 14.63 -0.87 -10.42
CA ALA A 40 13.73 0.12 -9.81
C ALA A 40 14.30 0.69 -8.52
N LEU A 41 15.04 -0.11 -7.73
CA LEU A 41 15.86 0.36 -6.61
C LEU A 41 17.30 -0.10 -6.83
N ARG A 42 18.27 0.75 -6.46
CA ARG A 42 19.69 0.55 -6.75
C ARG A 42 20.53 0.76 -5.50
N GLY A 43 20.48 -0.19 -4.55
CA GLY A 43 21.31 -0.15 -3.35
C GLY A 43 20.90 0.94 -2.36
N VAL A 44 19.61 1.11 -2.10
CA VAL A 44 19.09 2.14 -1.19
C VAL A 44 19.41 1.79 0.25
N THR A 45 19.98 2.75 1.01
CA THR A 45 20.31 2.58 2.43
C THR A 45 19.85 3.79 3.22
N PHE A 46 19.03 3.56 4.26
CA PHE A 46 18.58 4.57 5.21
C PHE A 46 18.00 3.93 6.46
N ASP A 47 17.96 4.68 7.56
CA ASP A 47 17.33 4.31 8.82
C ASP A 47 16.19 5.30 9.12
N VAL A 48 15.13 4.82 9.75
CA VAL A 48 14.03 5.63 10.32
C VAL A 48 13.87 5.24 11.78
N HIS A 49 13.88 6.24 12.67
CA HIS A 49 13.70 6.00 14.09
C HIS A 49 12.23 6.05 14.49
N VAL A 50 11.91 5.41 15.61
CA VAL A 50 10.56 5.50 16.19
C VAL A 50 10.23 6.96 16.48
N GLY A 51 9.03 7.38 16.06
CA GLY A 51 8.57 8.77 16.22
C GLY A 51 8.99 9.71 15.08
N GLU A 52 9.80 9.27 14.12
CA GLU A 52 10.18 10.11 12.98
C GLU A 52 9.11 10.15 11.90
N SER A 53 9.00 11.33 11.27
CA SER A 53 8.27 11.52 10.01
C SER A 53 9.27 11.83 8.90
N VAL A 54 9.43 10.93 7.94
CA VAL A 54 10.41 11.01 6.85
C VAL A 54 9.70 11.23 5.52
N GLY A 55 10.07 12.29 4.81
CA GLY A 55 9.61 12.58 3.46
C GLY A 55 10.58 12.03 2.40
N VAL A 56 10.06 11.22 1.47
CA VAL A 56 10.82 10.73 0.31
C VAL A 56 10.34 11.49 -0.92
N VAL A 57 11.19 12.36 -1.45
CA VAL A 57 10.87 13.21 -2.59
C VAL A 57 11.67 12.81 -3.83
N GLY A 58 11.11 13.04 -5.00
CA GLY A 58 11.79 12.75 -6.26
C GLY A 58 10.83 12.65 -7.45
N PRO A 59 11.35 12.68 -8.68
CA PRO A 59 10.54 12.66 -9.90
C PRO A 59 9.76 11.35 -10.06
N ASN A 60 8.77 11.36 -10.96
CA ASN A 60 8.05 10.15 -11.34
C ASN A 60 9.00 9.11 -11.92
N GLY A 61 8.82 7.84 -11.53
CA GLY A 61 9.69 6.74 -11.95
C GLY A 61 11.01 6.61 -11.18
N SER A 62 11.26 7.42 -10.14
CA SER A 62 12.48 7.29 -9.30
C SER A 62 12.48 6.10 -8.33
N GLY A 63 11.40 5.32 -8.28
CA GLY A 63 11.31 4.11 -7.43
C GLY A 63 10.63 4.32 -6.08
N LYS A 64 10.07 5.49 -5.78
CA LYS A 64 9.44 5.80 -4.48
C LYS A 64 8.37 4.80 -4.07
N THR A 65 7.36 4.58 -4.93
CA THR A 65 6.29 3.59 -4.69
C THR A 65 6.86 2.17 -4.58
N THR A 66 7.88 1.84 -5.38
CA THR A 66 8.57 0.55 -5.30
C THR A 66 9.23 0.36 -3.93
N MET A 67 9.84 1.40 -3.40
CA MET A 67 10.45 1.38 -2.07
C MET A 67 9.39 1.15 -0.98
N LEU A 68 8.25 1.86 -1.01
CA LEU A 68 7.16 1.63 -0.07
C LEU A 68 6.62 0.19 -0.15
N GLN A 69 6.43 -0.34 -1.36
CA GLN A 69 5.99 -1.72 -1.56
C GLN A 69 7.02 -2.75 -1.06
N ALA A 70 8.31 -2.49 -1.23
CA ALA A 70 9.35 -3.35 -0.69
C ALA A 70 9.38 -3.30 0.85
N THR A 71 9.16 -2.13 1.44
CA THR A 71 9.10 -1.95 2.90
C THR A 71 7.95 -2.72 3.55
N THR A 72 6.81 -2.88 2.85
CA THR A 72 5.68 -3.69 3.35
C THR A 72 5.86 -5.19 3.12
N GLY A 73 6.90 -5.62 2.42
CA GLY A 73 7.10 -7.01 2.02
C GLY A 73 6.20 -7.47 0.86
N LEU A 74 5.38 -6.58 0.28
CA LEU A 74 4.57 -6.88 -0.91
C LEU A 74 5.42 -7.11 -2.15
N LEU A 75 6.62 -6.56 -2.15
CA LEU A 75 7.59 -6.70 -3.22
C LEU A 75 8.91 -7.21 -2.65
N PRO A 76 9.40 -8.39 -3.07
CA PRO A 76 10.67 -8.90 -2.58
C PRO A 76 11.85 -8.06 -3.10
N VAL A 77 12.83 -7.81 -2.24
CA VAL A 77 14.12 -7.23 -2.65
C VAL A 77 14.94 -8.25 -3.43
N SER A 78 15.64 -7.79 -4.46
CA SER A 78 16.54 -8.62 -5.27
C SER A 78 17.92 -8.77 -4.62
N ALA A 79 18.33 -7.78 -3.81
CA ALA A 79 19.54 -7.77 -3.00
C ALA A 79 19.38 -6.80 -1.83
N GLY A 80 20.24 -6.88 -0.82
CA GLY A 80 20.13 -6.12 0.41
C GLY A 80 19.02 -6.63 1.31
N GLU A 81 18.62 -5.82 2.29
CA GLU A 81 17.58 -6.18 3.24
C GLU A 81 16.78 -4.95 3.70
N ILE A 82 15.52 -5.18 4.07
CA ILE A 82 14.67 -4.21 4.76
C ILE A 82 14.14 -4.88 6.02
N ARG A 83 14.42 -4.27 7.16
CA ARG A 83 13.95 -4.70 8.47
C ARG A 83 12.98 -3.68 9.02
N VAL A 84 11.84 -4.11 9.51
CA VAL A 84 10.82 -3.28 10.15
C VAL A 84 10.52 -3.80 11.53
N ARG A 85 10.25 -2.90 12.48
CA ARG A 85 9.92 -3.26 13.86
C ARG A 85 8.54 -3.92 13.98
N SER A 86 7.59 -3.42 13.19
CA SER A 86 6.22 -3.94 13.09
C SER A 86 5.78 -3.94 11.63
N VAL A 87 4.72 -4.65 11.31
CA VAL A 87 4.17 -4.68 9.95
C VAL A 87 3.64 -3.28 9.59
N PRO A 88 4.23 -2.61 8.58
CA PRO A 88 3.79 -1.28 8.19
C PRO A 88 2.43 -1.31 7.54
N ALA A 89 1.57 -0.33 7.83
CA ALA A 89 0.38 -0.09 7.01
C ALA A 89 0.71 0.83 5.84
N PHE A 90 0.34 0.44 4.65
CA PHE A 90 0.58 1.21 3.43
C PHE A 90 -0.73 1.79 2.90
N LEU A 91 -0.85 3.13 2.98
CA LEU A 91 -1.91 3.86 2.34
C LEU A 91 -1.52 4.13 0.89
N GLY A 92 -2.08 3.39 -0.05
CA GLY A 92 -1.76 3.51 -1.48
C GLY A 92 -1.81 2.21 -2.26
N VAL A 93 -1.71 1.07 -1.60
CA VAL A 93 -1.84 -0.23 -2.27
C VAL A 93 -3.25 -0.78 -2.13
N GLN A 94 -3.84 -1.13 -3.24
CA GLN A 94 -5.10 -1.87 -3.35
C GLN A 94 -4.90 -3.34 -2.90
N ALA A 95 -4.39 -3.54 -1.68
CA ALA A 95 -4.12 -4.88 -1.19
C ALA A 95 -5.42 -5.56 -0.75
N VAL A 96 -5.59 -6.79 -1.18
CA VAL A 96 -6.55 -7.79 -0.66
C VAL A 96 -8.01 -7.64 -1.11
N LEU A 97 -8.51 -6.46 -1.54
CA LEU A 97 -9.93 -6.33 -1.89
C LEU A 97 -10.30 -7.09 -3.18
N ARG A 98 -11.43 -7.77 -3.15
CA ARG A 98 -11.93 -8.66 -4.21
C ARG A 98 -13.20 -8.08 -4.85
N ASN A 99 -13.16 -7.85 -6.16
CA ASN A 99 -14.30 -7.27 -6.90
C ASN A 99 -15.58 -8.10 -6.80
N GLN A 100 -15.47 -9.42 -6.67
CA GLN A 100 -16.60 -10.35 -6.58
C GLN A 100 -17.29 -10.36 -5.22
N LEU A 101 -16.68 -9.77 -4.20
CA LEU A 101 -17.22 -9.71 -2.84
C LEU A 101 -17.92 -8.37 -2.59
N THR A 102 -18.81 -8.34 -1.60
CA THR A 102 -19.44 -7.11 -1.15
C THR A 102 -18.43 -6.17 -0.49
N GLY A 103 -18.75 -4.89 -0.37
CA GLY A 103 -17.93 -3.93 0.36
C GLY A 103 -17.71 -4.38 1.80
N ARG A 104 -18.77 -4.81 2.49
CA ARG A 104 -18.72 -5.32 3.87
C ARG A 104 -17.74 -6.51 3.98
N ARG A 105 -17.82 -7.47 3.08
CA ARG A 105 -16.93 -8.65 3.10
C ARG A 105 -15.48 -8.24 2.78
N ASN A 106 -15.28 -7.24 1.96
CA ASN A 106 -13.97 -6.66 1.70
C ASN A 106 -13.40 -5.97 2.94
N ILE A 107 -14.21 -5.26 3.73
CA ILE A 107 -13.77 -4.71 5.03
C ILE A 107 -13.30 -5.84 5.95
N GLU A 108 -14.10 -6.89 6.14
CA GLU A 108 -13.72 -8.03 6.98
C GLU A 108 -12.37 -8.62 6.58
N ILE A 109 -12.19 -8.93 5.30
CA ILE A 109 -10.93 -9.50 4.79
C ILE A 109 -9.77 -8.54 5.00
N GLY A 110 -9.99 -7.24 4.76
CA GLY A 110 -8.96 -6.22 4.93
C GLY A 110 -8.51 -6.08 6.38
N LEU A 111 -9.46 -6.11 7.34
CA LEU A 111 -9.17 -6.05 8.77
C LEU A 111 -8.45 -7.31 9.28
N LEU A 112 -8.89 -8.49 8.84
CA LEU A 112 -8.19 -9.75 9.13
C LEU A 112 -6.76 -9.77 8.59
N ALA A 113 -6.55 -9.22 7.39
CA ALA A 113 -5.22 -9.11 6.79
C ALA A 113 -4.29 -8.14 7.56
N GLN A 114 -4.85 -7.20 8.32
CA GLN A 114 -4.12 -6.32 9.24
C GLN A 114 -3.84 -6.99 10.60
N GLY A 115 -4.26 -8.24 10.78
CA GLY A 115 -3.97 -9.02 11.98
C GLY A 115 -5.00 -8.88 13.11
N LEU A 116 -6.18 -8.28 12.85
CA LEU A 116 -7.24 -8.23 13.85
C LEU A 116 -7.81 -9.62 14.10
N ASP A 117 -8.11 -9.91 15.34
CA ASP A 117 -8.90 -11.09 15.71
C ASP A 117 -10.40 -10.86 15.43
N ARG A 118 -11.21 -11.90 15.64
CA ARG A 118 -12.63 -11.85 15.32
C ARG A 118 -13.41 -10.85 16.17
N ALA A 119 -13.08 -10.73 17.44
CA ALA A 119 -13.77 -9.82 18.36
C ALA A 119 -13.49 -8.35 17.98
N ALA A 120 -12.23 -7.99 17.79
CA ALA A 120 -11.84 -6.66 17.36
C ALA A 120 -12.41 -6.30 15.98
N LEU A 121 -12.53 -7.30 15.07
CA LEU A 121 -13.16 -7.09 13.77
C LEU A 121 -14.66 -6.77 13.91
N ASP A 122 -15.40 -7.54 14.69
CA ASP A 122 -16.84 -7.35 14.86
C ASP A 122 -17.15 -5.98 15.50
N ASP A 123 -16.29 -5.49 16.38
CA ASP A 123 -16.39 -4.16 16.99
C ASP A 123 -16.07 -3.02 15.99
N LEU A 124 -15.07 -3.21 15.13
CA LEU A 124 -14.56 -2.16 14.26
C LEU A 124 -15.32 -2.05 12.92
N LEU A 125 -15.84 -3.17 12.41
CA LEU A 125 -16.49 -3.25 11.10
C LEU A 125 -17.61 -2.22 10.89
N PRO A 126 -18.53 -1.97 11.85
CA PRO A 126 -19.60 -0.98 11.67
C PRO A 126 -19.05 0.42 11.43
N SER A 127 -18.07 0.86 12.21
CA SER A 127 -17.48 2.19 12.09
C SER A 127 -16.69 2.37 10.80
N VAL A 128 -15.99 1.32 10.33
CA VAL A 128 -15.30 1.34 9.05
C VAL A 128 -16.28 1.41 7.89
N ALA A 129 -17.39 0.64 7.95
CA ALA A 129 -18.45 0.69 6.94
C ALA A 129 -19.08 2.09 6.86
N GLU A 130 -19.41 2.70 8.00
CA GLU A 130 -19.96 4.05 8.10
C GLU A 130 -18.97 5.09 7.54
N PHE A 131 -17.67 4.93 7.84
CA PHE A 131 -16.64 5.85 7.33
C PHE A 131 -16.59 5.90 5.81
N THR A 132 -16.89 4.80 5.09
CA THR A 132 -16.90 4.77 3.62
C THR A 132 -17.94 5.74 3.03
N GLY A 133 -19.03 6.01 3.76
CA GLY A 133 -20.17 6.77 3.27
C GLY A 133 -20.89 6.12 2.09
N LEU A 134 -20.81 4.78 1.96
CA LEU A 134 -21.44 4.01 0.87
C LEU A 134 -22.91 3.66 1.14
N GLY A 135 -23.39 3.81 2.40
CA GLY A 135 -24.76 3.44 2.76
C GLY A 135 -25.07 1.98 2.38
N ASP A 136 -26.25 1.74 1.83
CA ASP A 136 -26.71 0.39 1.42
C ASP A 136 -25.82 -0.26 0.34
N ALA A 137 -25.09 0.54 -0.43
CA ALA A 137 -24.18 0.02 -1.44
C ALA A 137 -23.03 -0.82 -0.82
N ILE A 138 -22.78 -0.72 0.50
CA ILE A 138 -21.78 -1.52 1.19
C ILE A 138 -22.03 -3.02 1.06
N ASP A 139 -23.28 -3.43 0.90
CA ASP A 139 -23.71 -4.81 0.75
C ASP A 139 -23.82 -5.26 -0.72
N MET A 140 -23.54 -4.38 -1.67
CA MET A 140 -23.40 -4.72 -3.09
C MET A 140 -21.99 -5.20 -3.41
N ARG A 141 -21.83 -5.97 -4.50
CA ARG A 141 -20.52 -6.42 -4.97
C ARG A 141 -19.67 -5.24 -5.43
N MET A 142 -18.38 -5.25 -5.06
CA MET A 142 -17.47 -4.16 -5.39
C MET A 142 -17.26 -3.98 -6.92
N GLU A 143 -17.53 -4.99 -7.75
CA GLU A 143 -17.51 -4.86 -9.21
C GLU A 143 -18.50 -3.84 -9.75
N THR A 144 -19.60 -3.57 -9.01
CA THR A 144 -20.62 -2.58 -9.38
C THR A 144 -20.25 -1.15 -8.93
N TYR A 145 -19.16 -0.98 -8.17
CA TYR A 145 -18.78 0.31 -7.62
C TYR A 145 -18.13 1.21 -8.67
N SER A 146 -18.43 2.51 -8.56
CA SER A 146 -17.66 3.54 -9.26
C SER A 146 -16.19 3.54 -8.76
N SER A 147 -15.30 4.20 -9.49
CA SER A 147 -13.90 4.39 -9.06
C SER A 147 -13.81 5.12 -7.71
N GLY A 148 -14.67 6.14 -7.50
CA GLY A 148 -14.75 6.85 -6.23
C GLY A 148 -15.22 5.99 -5.07
N MET A 149 -16.24 5.14 -5.26
CA MET A 149 -16.72 4.21 -4.23
C MET A 149 -15.64 3.19 -3.85
N ARG A 150 -14.93 2.64 -4.84
CA ARG A 150 -13.80 1.73 -4.57
C ARG A 150 -12.70 2.42 -3.78
N ALA A 151 -12.34 3.64 -4.18
CA ALA A 151 -11.32 4.40 -3.50
C ALA A 151 -11.68 4.72 -2.04
N ARG A 152 -12.95 5.06 -1.75
CA ARG A 152 -13.45 5.26 -0.38
C ARG A 152 -13.35 3.98 0.45
N LEU A 153 -13.75 2.84 -0.11
CA LEU A 153 -13.65 1.55 0.57
C LEU A 153 -12.18 1.20 0.88
N HIS A 154 -11.28 1.34 -0.11
CA HIS A 154 -9.85 1.09 0.08
C HIS A 154 -9.27 1.97 1.18
N PHE A 155 -9.56 3.27 1.15
CA PHE A 155 -9.08 4.21 2.15
C PHE A 155 -9.59 3.86 3.56
N ALA A 156 -10.90 3.57 3.68
CA ALA A 156 -11.51 3.21 4.96
C ALA A 156 -10.86 1.96 5.58
N VAL A 157 -10.64 0.93 4.78
CA VAL A 157 -9.96 -0.30 5.23
C VAL A 157 -8.51 -0.03 5.61
N ALA A 158 -7.77 0.71 4.78
CA ALA A 158 -6.36 0.99 5.03
C ALA A 158 -6.12 1.85 6.27
N THR A 159 -7.11 2.70 6.65
CA THR A 159 -7.05 3.58 7.83
C THR A 159 -7.90 3.08 8.99
N ALA A 160 -8.31 1.83 8.99
CA ALA A 160 -9.16 1.28 10.05
C ALA A 160 -8.41 1.11 11.38
N THR A 161 -7.13 0.77 11.31
CA THR A 161 -6.27 0.57 12.48
C THR A 161 -5.21 1.68 12.58
N SER A 162 -4.65 1.89 13.77
CA SER A 162 -3.54 2.82 13.99
C SER A 162 -2.22 2.02 14.01
N PRO A 163 -1.49 1.95 12.89
CA PRO A 163 -0.25 1.20 12.81
C PRO A 163 0.89 1.95 13.50
N GLU A 164 1.90 1.23 14.02
CA GLU A 164 3.14 1.85 14.53
C GLU A 164 3.97 2.50 13.42
N ILE A 165 3.90 1.94 12.19
CA ILE A 165 4.59 2.46 11.01
C ILE A 165 3.56 2.71 9.91
N LEU A 166 3.43 3.96 9.50
CA LEU A 166 2.51 4.39 8.47
C LEU A 166 3.28 4.80 7.20
N LEU A 167 2.98 4.15 6.10
CA LEU A 167 3.53 4.49 4.78
C LEU A 167 2.45 5.16 3.94
N ILE A 168 2.72 6.36 3.45
CA ILE A 168 1.75 7.16 2.69
C ILE A 168 2.31 7.44 1.29
N ASP A 169 1.55 7.09 0.25
CA ASP A 169 1.79 7.57 -1.11
C ASP A 169 0.83 8.75 -1.39
N GLU A 170 1.37 9.91 -1.73
CA GLU A 170 0.62 11.17 -1.95
C GLU A 170 -0.49 11.05 -3.01
N ALA A 171 -0.51 9.99 -3.82
CA ALA A 171 -1.57 9.70 -4.81
C ALA A 171 -2.99 9.50 -4.19
N LEU A 172 -3.15 9.68 -2.88
CA LEU A 172 -4.38 9.38 -2.12
C LEU A 172 -5.45 10.50 -2.12
N ALA A 173 -5.37 11.49 -3.02
CA ALA A 173 -6.46 12.46 -3.17
C ALA A 173 -7.69 11.81 -3.83
N VAL A 174 -8.43 10.97 -3.06
CA VAL A 174 -9.56 10.17 -3.54
C VAL A 174 -10.90 10.69 -3.06
N GLY A 175 -11.91 10.54 -3.91
CA GLY A 175 -13.29 10.85 -3.58
C GLY A 175 -13.70 12.29 -3.89
N ASP A 176 -14.94 12.64 -3.51
CA ASP A 176 -15.46 14.00 -3.59
C ASP A 176 -14.87 14.90 -2.49
N ARG A 177 -15.25 16.17 -2.50
CA ARG A 177 -14.74 17.17 -1.56
C ARG A 177 -14.96 16.76 -0.10
N ALA A 178 -16.16 16.29 0.24
CA ALA A 178 -16.52 15.94 1.62
C ALA A 178 -15.70 14.74 2.12
N PHE A 179 -15.50 13.72 1.26
CA PHE A 179 -14.68 12.57 1.62
C PHE A 179 -13.20 12.93 1.72
N ARG A 180 -12.70 13.85 0.89
CA ARG A 180 -11.31 14.34 0.99
C ARG A 180 -11.04 15.05 2.31
N GLU A 181 -11.97 15.93 2.77
CA GLU A 181 -11.84 16.59 4.07
C GLU A 181 -11.83 15.58 5.22
N LYS A 182 -12.76 14.61 5.21
CA LYS A 182 -12.80 13.51 6.20
C LYS A 182 -11.56 12.63 6.17
N SER A 183 -11.04 12.36 4.98
CA SER A 183 -9.82 11.56 4.81
C SER A 183 -8.58 12.29 5.29
N ALA A 184 -8.48 13.60 5.05
CA ALA A 184 -7.38 14.42 5.55
C ALA A 184 -7.35 14.43 7.08
N GLN A 185 -8.52 14.65 7.72
CA GLN A 185 -8.62 14.58 9.17
C GLN A 185 -8.17 13.21 9.72
N ARG A 186 -8.64 12.11 9.11
CA ARG A 186 -8.23 10.75 9.52
C ARG A 186 -6.73 10.53 9.36
N LEU A 187 -6.12 11.07 8.30
CA LEU A 187 -4.67 10.98 8.10
C LEU A 187 -3.90 11.78 9.15
N ASP A 188 -4.39 12.96 9.53
CA ASP A 188 -3.76 13.77 10.57
C ASP A 188 -3.87 13.09 11.94
N GLU A 189 -5.01 12.46 12.26
CA GLU A 189 -5.18 11.63 13.45
C GLU A 189 -4.20 10.44 13.45
N HIS A 190 -4.05 9.75 12.30
CA HIS A 190 -3.10 8.66 12.15
C HIS A 190 -1.65 9.11 12.30
N ARG A 191 -1.29 10.28 11.72
CA ARG A 191 0.05 10.87 11.89
C ARG A 191 0.34 11.22 13.35
N ALA A 192 -0.65 11.77 14.05
CA ALA A 192 -0.49 12.12 15.46
C ALA A 192 -0.35 10.88 16.37
N ASN A 193 -1.03 9.78 16.00
CA ASN A 193 -1.05 8.54 16.77
C ASN A 193 0.01 7.52 16.31
N ALA A 194 0.47 7.61 15.04
CA ALA A 194 1.50 6.72 14.52
C ALA A 194 2.86 7.07 15.14
N GLY A 195 3.56 6.05 15.59
CA GLY A 195 4.91 6.22 16.09
C GLY A 195 5.90 6.65 15.00
N THR A 196 5.65 6.29 13.74
CA THR A 196 6.57 6.56 12.63
C THR A 196 5.81 6.71 11.31
N VAL A 197 6.17 7.72 10.51
CA VAL A 197 5.52 7.98 9.23
C VAL A 197 6.56 8.08 8.11
N LEU A 198 6.34 7.37 7.01
CA LEU A 198 7.10 7.52 5.77
C LEU A 198 6.17 8.01 4.66
N LEU A 199 6.39 9.25 4.23
CA LEU A 199 5.57 9.92 3.21
C LEU A 199 6.33 10.01 1.90
N VAL A 200 5.71 9.59 0.81
CA VAL A 200 6.21 9.82 -0.54
C VAL A 200 5.49 11.00 -1.17
N SER A 201 6.24 11.99 -1.62
CA SER A 201 5.74 13.15 -2.35
C SER A 201 6.38 13.31 -3.74
N HIS A 202 5.65 13.98 -4.63
CA HIS A 202 6.12 14.33 -5.98
C HIS A 202 6.66 15.77 -6.07
N ASN A 203 6.49 16.56 -4.99
CA ASN A 203 6.98 17.94 -4.88
C ASN A 203 7.95 18.08 -3.73
#